data_9ad4f24ff15c495ce210da85b18109a2
#
_entry.id   9ad4f24ff15c495ce210da85b18109a2
#
_cell.length_a   1.000
_cell.length_b   1.000
_cell.length_c   1.000
_cell.angle_alpha   90.00
_cell.angle_beta   90.00
_cell.angle_gamma   90.00
#
_symmetry.space_group_name_H-M   'P 1'
#
loop_
_entity.id
_entity.type
_entity.pdbx_description
1 polymer ?
#
loop_
_entity_poly.entity_id
_entity_poly.type
_entity_poly.pdbx_seq_one_letter_code
_entity_poly.pdbx_strand_id
1 'polypeptide(L)'
;YWASQFKKVCNEIFKENYPREIAYSVMNFLSTHDTVRAITKLAGPEVDNNSREWQAANNFLNKKDYLLGRARLMLAYVAIFFLPGIPSIYYGDEIGMQGMKDPFCRACFTWNHIDKKILRFFKRLCATRYGKSDFLAEAEFNILVCEGDFLVYERSLEDKKLRVFLNFSENEKDITKLFEEYEMEECS
;
A
#
# COMPACT_ATOMS: atom_id res chain seq x y z
N TYR A 1 -16.94 3.84 -0.27
CA TYR A 1 -16.54 5.25 -0.39
C TYR A 1 -15.06 5.42 -0.77
N TRP A 2 -14.10 4.78 -0.08
CA TRP A 2 -12.67 4.92 -0.41
C TRP A 2 -12.27 4.17 -1.69
N ALA A 3 -12.89 3.02 -1.98
CA ALA A 3 -12.57 2.23 -3.17
C ALA A 3 -12.87 3.00 -4.46
N SER A 4 -14.05 3.64 -4.55
CA SER A 4 -14.39 4.48 -5.71
C SER A 4 -13.48 5.68 -5.85
N GLN A 5 -13.06 6.29 -4.74
CA GLN A 5 -12.10 7.39 -4.75
C GLN A 5 -10.71 6.91 -5.19
N PHE A 6 -10.25 5.75 -4.71
CA PHE A 6 -9.00 5.14 -5.15
C PHE A 6 -9.02 4.85 -6.66
N LYS A 7 -10.10 4.25 -7.18
CA LYS A 7 -10.28 3.99 -8.61
C LYS A 7 -10.20 5.29 -9.41
N LYS A 8 -10.90 6.33 -8.96
CA LYS A 8 -10.89 7.64 -9.63
C LYS A 8 -9.47 8.20 -9.70
N VAL A 9 -8.77 8.27 -8.56
CA VAL A 9 -7.39 8.80 -8.49
C VAL A 9 -6.42 7.99 -9.35
N CYS A 10 -6.52 6.66 -9.34
CA CYS A 10 -5.68 5.82 -10.18
C CYS A 10 -5.94 6.03 -11.67
N ASN A 11 -7.20 6.18 -12.08
CA ASN A 11 -7.52 6.48 -13.48
C ASN A 11 -7.00 7.85 -13.89
N GLU A 12 -7.20 8.87 -13.05
CA GLU A 12 -6.69 10.22 -13.31
C GLU A 12 -5.16 10.23 -13.47
N ILE A 13 -4.42 9.52 -12.62
CA ILE A 13 -2.95 9.50 -12.66
C ILE A 13 -2.44 8.61 -13.80
N PHE A 14 -2.94 7.39 -13.92
CA PHE A 14 -2.33 6.38 -14.77
C PHE A 14 -2.92 6.27 -16.17
N LYS A 15 -4.07 6.93 -16.45
CA LYS A 15 -4.76 6.83 -17.73
C LYS A 15 -5.13 8.17 -18.37
N GLU A 16 -5.43 9.21 -17.55
CA GLU A 16 -6.08 10.42 -18.09
C GLU A 16 -5.15 11.64 -18.11
N ASN A 17 -4.49 11.97 -16.98
CA ASN A 17 -3.87 13.28 -16.79
C ASN A 17 -2.39 13.33 -17.15
N TYR A 18 -1.71 12.19 -17.22
CA TYR A 18 -0.27 12.15 -17.46
C TYR A 18 0.08 11.18 -18.59
N PRO A 19 1.08 11.52 -19.44
CA PRO A 19 1.69 10.56 -20.35
C PRO A 19 2.17 9.33 -19.59
N ARG A 20 2.07 8.16 -20.21
CA ARG A 20 2.41 6.88 -19.60
C ARG A 20 3.82 6.87 -19.00
N GLU A 21 4.79 7.41 -19.72
CA GLU A 21 6.19 7.46 -19.32
C GLU A 21 6.37 8.24 -18.01
N ILE A 22 5.60 9.30 -17.81
CA ILE A 22 5.61 10.09 -16.56
C ILE A 22 4.88 9.33 -15.47
N ALA A 23 3.66 8.85 -15.72
CA ALA A 23 2.86 8.14 -14.73
C ALA A 23 3.55 6.87 -14.22
N TYR A 24 4.30 6.18 -15.08
CA TYR A 24 5.05 4.97 -14.73
C TYR A 24 6.43 5.25 -14.09
N SER A 25 6.85 6.51 -14.04
CA SER A 25 8.07 6.95 -13.38
C SER A 25 7.85 7.59 -12.01
N VAL A 26 6.59 7.77 -11.58
CA VAL A 26 6.28 8.36 -10.27
C VAL A 26 6.70 7.46 -9.13
N MET A 27 7.03 8.09 -8.00
CA MET A 27 7.38 7.38 -6.78
C MET A 27 6.12 7.15 -5.91
N ASN A 28 5.80 5.89 -5.63
CA ASN A 28 4.69 5.49 -4.77
C ASN A 28 5.18 5.28 -3.34
N PHE A 29 4.66 6.03 -2.38
CA PHE A 29 5.05 5.92 -0.96
C PHE A 29 3.84 6.09 -0.03
N LEU A 30 3.94 5.57 1.19
CA LEU A 30 2.94 5.72 2.25
C LEU A 30 3.38 6.69 3.34
N SER A 31 4.68 6.78 3.58
CA SER A 31 5.28 7.67 4.58
C SER A 31 6.40 8.50 3.98
N THR A 32 6.61 9.68 4.53
CA THR A 32 7.74 10.56 4.23
C THR A 32 8.24 11.23 5.51
N HIS A 33 9.28 12.02 5.37
CA HIS A 33 9.79 12.86 6.46
C HIS A 33 8.83 14.00 6.88
N ASP A 34 7.77 14.27 6.10
CA ASP A 34 6.79 15.33 6.40
C ASP A 34 5.43 14.78 6.86
N THR A 35 5.27 13.45 6.85
CA THR A 35 4.00 12.83 7.19
C THR A 35 4.09 11.97 8.45
N VAL A 36 2.94 11.71 9.07
CA VAL A 36 2.83 10.66 10.10
C VAL A 36 3.28 9.32 9.49
N ARG A 37 4.05 8.52 10.24
CA ARG A 37 4.47 7.19 9.78
C ARG A 37 3.28 6.31 9.46
N ALA A 38 3.36 5.55 8.39
CA ALA A 38 2.23 4.80 7.84
C ALA A 38 1.56 3.89 8.88
N ILE A 39 2.31 3.15 9.69
CA ILE A 39 1.73 2.28 10.72
C ILE A 39 0.92 3.08 11.76
N THR A 40 1.41 4.25 12.15
CA THR A 40 0.73 5.15 13.09
C THR A 40 -0.52 5.76 12.46
N LYS A 41 -0.43 6.21 11.20
CA LYS A 41 -1.56 6.79 10.48
C LYS A 41 -2.69 5.79 10.23
N LEU A 42 -2.35 4.53 9.98
CA LEU A 42 -3.33 3.50 9.64
C LEU A 42 -4.10 2.93 10.83
N ALA A 43 -3.65 3.17 12.07
CA ALA A 43 -4.30 2.62 13.25
C ALA A 43 -4.30 3.55 14.47
N GLY A 44 -3.63 4.68 14.38
CA GLY A 44 -3.60 5.68 15.45
C GLY A 44 -4.72 6.72 15.34
N PRO A 45 -4.75 7.65 16.27
CA PRO A 45 -5.68 8.77 16.23
C PRO A 45 -5.35 9.70 15.05
N GLU A 46 -6.37 10.40 14.56
CA GLU A 46 -6.18 11.44 13.55
C GLU A 46 -5.32 12.58 14.09
N VAL A 47 -4.45 13.10 13.25
CA VAL A 47 -3.51 14.17 13.60
C VAL A 47 -3.77 15.36 12.69
N ASP A 48 -4.60 16.29 13.17
CA ASP A 48 -4.85 17.55 12.46
C ASP A 48 -3.90 18.67 12.95
N ASN A 49 -4.35 19.48 13.87
CA ASN A 49 -3.60 20.61 14.42
C ASN A 49 -3.17 20.39 15.87
N ASN A 50 -2.87 19.16 16.24
CA ASN A 50 -2.54 18.78 17.60
C ASN A 50 -1.17 19.34 18.03
N SER A 51 -1.08 19.77 19.27
CA SER A 51 0.16 20.30 19.83
C SER A 51 1.28 19.24 19.84
N ARG A 52 2.53 19.71 19.95
CA ARG A 52 3.69 18.81 20.07
C ARG A 52 3.60 17.92 21.32
N GLU A 53 3.09 18.45 22.40
CA GLU A 53 2.89 17.72 23.67
C GLU A 53 1.90 16.59 23.48
N TRP A 54 0.77 16.84 22.80
CA TRP A 54 -0.21 15.82 22.48
C TRP A 54 0.40 14.75 21.56
N GLN A 55 1.12 15.16 20.52
CA GLN A 55 1.77 14.23 19.59
C GLN A 55 2.82 13.38 20.31
N ALA A 56 3.61 13.94 21.22
CA ALA A 56 4.56 13.21 22.04
C ALA A 56 3.87 12.15 22.93
N ALA A 57 2.75 12.52 23.54
CA ALA A 57 1.98 11.60 24.38
C ALA A 57 1.30 10.47 23.59
N ASN A 58 0.99 10.67 22.30
CA ASN A 58 0.31 9.72 21.43
C ASN A 58 1.22 9.11 20.34
N ASN A 59 2.54 9.28 20.48
CA ASN A 59 3.50 8.88 19.45
C ASN A 59 3.60 7.36 19.23
N PHE A 60 3.16 6.56 20.19
CA PHE A 60 3.20 5.11 20.13
C PHE A 60 1.80 4.52 20.31
N LEU A 61 1.46 3.58 19.44
CA LEU A 61 0.23 2.82 19.50
C LEU A 61 0.26 1.85 20.69
N ASN A 62 -0.88 1.60 21.31
CA ASN A 62 -1.02 0.47 22.21
C ASN A 62 -0.90 -0.85 21.43
N LYS A 63 -0.78 -1.97 22.14
CA LYS A 63 -0.54 -3.29 21.52
C LYS A 63 -1.63 -3.70 20.52
N LYS A 64 -2.90 -3.40 20.80
CA LYS A 64 -4.02 -3.75 19.93
C LYS A 64 -3.95 -2.95 18.63
N ASP A 65 -3.80 -1.65 18.72
CA ASP A 65 -3.74 -0.75 17.58
C ASP A 65 -2.45 -0.97 16.77
N TYR A 66 -1.33 -1.30 17.43
CA TYR A 66 -0.12 -1.69 16.71
C TYR A 66 -0.32 -2.95 15.86
N LEU A 67 -1.00 -3.98 16.37
CA LEU A 67 -1.28 -5.19 15.61
C LEU A 67 -2.19 -4.92 14.41
N LEU A 68 -3.19 -4.06 14.58
CA LEU A 68 -4.06 -3.59 13.50
C LEU A 68 -3.27 -2.78 12.48
N GLY A 69 -2.47 -1.82 12.94
CA GLY A 69 -1.60 -0.99 12.10
C GLY A 69 -0.62 -1.81 11.29
N ARG A 70 -0.04 -2.86 11.89
CA ARG A 70 0.83 -3.81 11.19
C ARG A 70 0.11 -4.53 10.05
N ALA A 71 -1.09 -5.03 10.28
CA ALA A 71 -1.87 -5.70 9.23
C ALA A 71 -2.20 -4.73 8.09
N ARG A 72 -2.69 -3.55 8.43
CA ARG A 72 -3.02 -2.49 7.46
C ARG A 72 -1.80 -1.98 6.68
N LEU A 73 -0.66 -1.82 7.36
CA LEU A 73 0.61 -1.45 6.74
C LEU A 73 1.03 -2.44 5.66
N MET A 74 1.01 -3.74 6.00
CA MET A 74 1.39 -4.80 5.07
C MET A 74 0.45 -4.80 3.85
N LEU A 75 -0.87 -4.67 4.06
CA LEU A 75 -1.85 -4.60 2.99
C LEU A 75 -1.65 -3.37 2.10
N ALA A 76 -1.45 -2.19 2.70
CA ALA A 76 -1.23 -0.96 1.96
C ALA A 76 0.06 -0.99 1.11
N TYR A 77 1.15 -1.61 1.64
CA TYR A 77 2.37 -1.79 0.85
C TYR A 77 2.19 -2.78 -0.30
N VAL A 78 1.41 -3.86 -0.15
CA VAL A 78 1.03 -4.70 -1.30
C VAL A 78 0.32 -3.85 -2.35
N ALA A 79 -0.64 -3.01 -1.92
CA ALA A 79 -1.39 -2.17 -2.85
C ALA A 79 -0.48 -1.28 -3.71
N ILE A 80 0.50 -0.59 -3.10
CA ILE A 80 1.36 0.36 -3.84
C ILE A 80 2.54 -0.30 -4.57
N PHE A 81 2.97 -1.48 -4.16
CA PHE A 81 4.15 -2.15 -4.73
C PHE A 81 3.96 -2.62 -6.16
N PHE A 82 2.74 -2.92 -6.55
CA PHE A 82 2.42 -3.42 -7.88
C PHE A 82 1.67 -2.41 -8.76
N LEU A 83 1.37 -1.21 -8.25
CA LEU A 83 0.93 -0.09 -9.08
C LEU A 83 2.00 0.29 -10.11
N PRO A 84 1.61 0.99 -11.21
CA PRO A 84 2.59 1.69 -12.04
C PRO A 84 3.45 2.63 -11.21
N GLY A 85 4.70 2.83 -11.62
CA GLY A 85 5.67 3.64 -10.88
C GLY A 85 6.63 2.83 -10.01
N ILE A 86 7.36 3.53 -9.17
CA ILE A 86 8.47 3.00 -8.37
C ILE A 86 8.05 2.98 -6.90
N PRO A 87 7.87 1.81 -6.27
CA PRO A 87 7.54 1.74 -4.86
C PRO A 87 8.71 2.22 -4.00
N SER A 88 8.42 3.05 -3.02
CA SER A 88 9.41 3.59 -2.09
C SER A 88 9.04 3.24 -0.65
N ILE A 89 10.02 2.83 0.12
CA ILE A 89 9.89 2.53 1.55
C ILE A 89 10.59 3.65 2.32
N TYR A 90 9.84 4.38 3.15
CA TYR A 90 10.47 5.31 4.07
C TYR A 90 11.17 4.51 5.18
N TYR A 91 12.43 4.89 5.49
CA TYR A 91 13.24 4.12 6.46
C TYR A 91 12.48 3.86 7.76
N GLY A 92 12.54 2.64 8.24
CA GLY A 92 11.88 2.21 9.46
C GLY A 92 10.46 1.66 9.26
N ASP A 93 9.78 1.92 8.16
CA ASP A 93 8.49 1.28 7.88
C ASP A 93 8.65 -0.23 7.76
N GLU A 94 9.78 -0.69 7.20
CA GLU A 94 10.15 -2.10 7.04
C GLU A 94 10.39 -2.83 8.36
N ILE A 95 10.49 -2.10 9.47
CA ILE A 95 10.63 -2.67 10.82
C ILE A 95 9.51 -2.27 11.78
N GLY A 96 8.51 -1.52 11.29
CA GLY A 96 7.36 -1.09 12.07
C GLY A 96 7.61 0.12 12.97
N MET A 97 8.52 1.01 12.60
CA MET A 97 8.72 2.26 13.33
C MET A 97 7.45 3.11 13.33
N GLN A 98 7.12 3.66 14.48
CA GLN A 98 5.99 4.53 14.71
C GLN A 98 6.45 5.99 14.81
N GLY A 99 5.54 6.91 14.58
CA GLY A 99 5.82 8.34 14.75
C GLY A 99 4.70 9.23 14.23
N MET A 100 4.37 10.25 15.00
CA MET A 100 3.51 11.37 14.61
C MET A 100 4.23 12.26 13.57
N LYS A 101 3.67 13.43 13.24
CA LYS A 101 4.31 14.41 12.35
C LYS A 101 5.68 14.84 12.90
N ASP A 102 6.43 15.57 12.09
CA ASP A 102 7.73 16.14 12.46
C ASP A 102 7.69 16.80 13.88
N PRO A 103 8.66 16.50 14.75
CA PRO A 103 9.91 15.74 14.54
C PRO A 103 9.80 14.23 14.75
N PHE A 104 8.66 13.69 15.17
CA PHE A 104 8.50 12.31 15.62
C PHE A 104 8.63 11.29 14.47
N CYS A 105 8.20 11.63 13.24
CA CYS A 105 8.39 10.79 12.07
C CYS A 105 9.86 10.65 11.66
N ARG A 106 10.74 11.54 12.10
CA ARG A 106 12.18 11.58 11.79
C ARG A 106 13.06 10.96 12.88
N ALA A 107 12.47 10.20 13.80
CA ALA A 107 13.23 9.50 14.84
C ALA A 107 14.34 8.63 14.26
N CYS A 108 15.46 8.48 14.99
CA CYS A 108 16.56 7.61 14.60
C CYS A 108 16.08 6.16 14.42
N PHE A 109 16.72 5.44 13.50
CA PHE A 109 16.40 4.04 13.24
C PHE A 109 16.58 3.17 14.50
N THR A 110 15.55 2.41 14.85
CA THR A 110 15.49 1.66 16.11
C THR A 110 16.04 0.24 15.96
N TRP A 111 17.36 0.10 15.91
CA TRP A 111 18.07 -1.18 15.70
C TRP A 111 17.68 -2.29 16.68
N ASN A 112 17.31 -1.93 17.91
CA ASN A 112 16.94 -2.88 18.95
C ASN A 112 15.44 -3.23 19.00
N HIS A 113 14.61 -2.61 18.16
CA HIS A 113 13.15 -2.80 18.15
C HIS A 113 12.64 -3.09 16.74
N ILE A 114 13.02 -4.25 16.23
CA ILE A 114 12.66 -4.71 14.88
C ILE A 114 11.46 -5.65 14.94
N ASP A 115 10.33 -5.30 14.34
CA ASP A 115 9.27 -6.26 14.09
C ASP A 115 9.69 -7.24 12.99
N LYS A 116 10.09 -8.44 13.41
CA LYS A 116 10.57 -9.48 12.50
C LYS A 116 9.51 -9.99 11.52
N LYS A 117 8.19 -9.79 11.81
CA LYS A 117 7.12 -10.13 10.87
C LYS A 117 7.07 -9.14 9.74
N ILE A 118 7.09 -7.85 10.06
CA ILE A 118 7.13 -6.77 9.07
C ILE A 118 8.39 -6.91 8.21
N LEU A 119 9.56 -7.05 8.83
CA LEU A 119 10.82 -7.18 8.08
C LEU A 119 10.82 -8.37 7.11
N ARG A 120 10.32 -9.53 7.53
CA ARG A 120 10.21 -10.70 6.66
C ARG A 120 9.24 -10.46 5.50
N PHE A 121 8.12 -9.79 5.78
CA PHE A 121 7.16 -9.40 4.77
C PHE A 121 7.80 -8.50 3.72
N PHE A 122 8.47 -7.42 4.13
CA PHE A 122 9.14 -6.50 3.19
C PHE A 122 10.21 -7.18 2.36
N LYS A 123 11.04 -8.05 2.96
CA LYS A 123 12.02 -8.84 2.20
C LYS A 123 11.37 -9.66 1.09
N ARG A 124 10.26 -10.32 1.38
CA ARG A 124 9.51 -11.10 0.37
C ARG A 124 8.88 -10.20 -0.68
N LEU A 125 8.25 -9.11 -0.26
CA LEU A 125 7.60 -8.15 -1.16
C LEU A 125 8.61 -7.55 -2.14
N CYS A 126 9.77 -7.10 -1.65
CA CYS A 126 10.86 -6.58 -2.48
C CYS A 126 11.40 -7.65 -3.45
N ALA A 127 11.62 -8.87 -2.99
CA ALA A 127 12.08 -9.97 -3.84
C ALA A 127 11.06 -10.29 -4.94
N THR A 128 9.76 -10.31 -4.61
CA THR A 128 8.68 -10.53 -5.59
C THR A 128 8.64 -9.40 -6.64
N ARG A 129 8.74 -8.15 -6.21
CA ARG A 129 8.78 -6.99 -7.12
C ARG A 129 10.01 -7.02 -8.01
N TYR A 130 11.19 -7.29 -7.43
CA TYR A 130 12.45 -7.37 -8.16
C TYR A 130 12.42 -8.47 -9.23
N GLY A 131 11.94 -9.67 -8.89
CA GLY A 131 11.82 -10.79 -9.84
C GLY A 131 10.80 -10.56 -10.97
N LYS A 132 10.04 -9.46 -10.93
CA LYS A 132 9.06 -9.06 -11.93
C LYS A 132 9.30 -7.65 -12.47
N SER A 133 10.50 -7.09 -12.26
CA SER A 133 10.82 -5.69 -12.57
C SER A 133 10.54 -5.36 -14.04
N ASP A 134 11.05 -6.16 -14.98
CA ASP A 134 10.92 -5.91 -16.41
C ASP A 134 9.46 -5.98 -16.86
N PHE A 135 8.73 -7.00 -16.41
CA PHE A 135 7.29 -7.12 -16.65
C PHE A 135 6.54 -5.90 -16.09
N LEU A 136 6.78 -5.52 -14.84
CA LEU A 136 6.05 -4.44 -14.17
C LEU A 136 6.40 -3.04 -14.72
N ALA A 137 7.56 -2.86 -15.33
CA ALA A 137 7.92 -1.61 -16.00
C ALA A 137 7.03 -1.35 -17.22
N GLU A 138 6.70 -2.41 -17.97
CA GLU A 138 5.98 -2.32 -19.24
C GLU A 138 4.49 -2.70 -19.14
N ALA A 139 4.09 -3.44 -18.10
CA ALA A 139 2.74 -3.97 -17.98
C ALA A 139 1.70 -2.86 -17.83
N GLU A 140 0.60 -2.99 -18.54
CA GLU A 140 -0.58 -2.14 -18.43
C GLU A 140 -1.26 -2.28 -17.06
N PHE A 141 -2.00 -1.24 -16.66
CA PHE A 141 -2.70 -1.21 -15.38
C PHE A 141 -4.22 -1.11 -15.59
N ASN A 142 -4.95 -2.05 -15.01
CA ASN A 142 -6.40 -2.06 -15.03
C ASN A 142 -6.99 -2.40 -13.65
N ILE A 143 -8.02 -1.67 -13.24
CA ILE A 143 -8.80 -2.01 -12.05
C ILE A 143 -9.96 -2.87 -12.50
N LEU A 144 -9.97 -4.12 -12.03
CA LEU A 144 -10.98 -5.11 -12.37
C LEU A 144 -12.19 -5.01 -11.43
N VAL A 145 -11.95 -4.99 -10.11
CA VAL A 145 -12.98 -4.87 -9.08
C VAL A 145 -12.67 -3.73 -8.14
N CYS A 146 -13.67 -2.95 -7.79
CA CYS A 146 -13.55 -1.88 -6.82
C CYS A 146 -14.89 -1.68 -6.12
N GLU A 147 -15.22 -2.56 -5.16
CA GLU A 147 -16.52 -2.61 -4.49
C GLU A 147 -16.35 -2.73 -2.98
N GLY A 148 -16.99 -1.82 -2.24
CA GLY A 148 -16.93 -1.80 -0.77
C GLY A 148 -15.48 -1.76 -0.26
N ASP A 149 -15.10 -2.82 0.44
CA ASP A 149 -13.74 -3.01 1.01
C ASP A 149 -12.88 -3.97 0.18
N PHE A 150 -13.24 -4.24 -1.05
CA PHE A 150 -12.54 -5.16 -1.94
C PHE A 150 -12.04 -4.45 -3.19
N LEU A 151 -10.76 -4.67 -3.49
CA LEU A 151 -10.09 -4.11 -4.67
C LEU A 151 -9.31 -5.19 -5.37
N VAL A 152 -9.52 -5.32 -6.68
CA VAL A 152 -8.68 -6.13 -7.55
C VAL A 152 -8.17 -5.27 -8.67
N TYR A 153 -6.87 -5.28 -8.90
CA TYR A 153 -6.28 -4.70 -10.10
C TYR A 153 -5.32 -5.67 -10.77
N GLU A 154 -5.15 -5.46 -12.05
CA GLU A 154 -4.31 -6.29 -12.92
C GLU A 154 -3.18 -5.45 -13.52
N ARG A 155 -2.03 -6.08 -13.64
CA ARG A 155 -0.95 -5.65 -14.51
C ARG A 155 -0.82 -6.70 -15.62
N SER A 156 -0.87 -6.28 -16.88
CA SER A 156 -0.86 -7.19 -18.04
C SER A 156 0.15 -6.75 -19.10
N LEU A 157 0.85 -7.70 -19.67
CA LEU A 157 1.77 -7.50 -20.78
C LEU A 157 1.75 -8.75 -21.66
N GLU A 158 1.27 -8.60 -22.88
CA GLU A 158 1.00 -9.73 -23.79
C GLU A 158 0.09 -10.78 -23.12
N ASP A 159 0.52 -12.02 -23.05
CA ASP A 159 -0.20 -13.14 -22.41
C ASP A 159 0.06 -13.25 -20.89
N LYS A 160 0.93 -12.39 -20.34
CA LYS A 160 1.28 -12.42 -18.91
C LYS A 160 0.41 -11.49 -18.12
N LYS A 161 -0.15 -11.99 -17.02
CA LYS A 161 -1.00 -11.24 -16.11
C LYS A 161 -0.52 -11.39 -14.66
N LEU A 162 -0.59 -10.31 -13.89
CA LEU A 162 -0.39 -10.29 -12.45
C LEU A 162 -1.58 -9.59 -11.83
N ARG A 163 -2.38 -10.33 -11.06
CA ARG A 163 -3.55 -9.81 -10.34
C ARG A 163 -3.23 -9.59 -8.87
N VAL A 164 -3.65 -8.46 -8.34
CA VAL A 164 -3.48 -8.10 -6.93
C VAL A 164 -4.85 -8.00 -6.30
N PHE A 165 -5.10 -8.85 -5.32
CA PHE A 165 -6.35 -8.92 -4.56
C PHE A 165 -6.15 -8.30 -3.19
N LEU A 166 -6.96 -7.32 -2.85
CA LEU A 166 -6.90 -6.59 -1.60
C LEU A 166 -8.25 -6.60 -0.92
N ASN A 167 -8.31 -7.27 0.23
CA ASN A 167 -9.49 -7.31 1.08
C ASN A 167 -9.22 -6.47 2.34
N PHE A 168 -9.89 -5.35 2.46
CA PHE A 168 -9.78 -4.42 3.59
C PHE A 168 -10.86 -4.64 4.64
N SER A 169 -11.77 -5.62 4.42
CA SER A 169 -12.79 -6.01 5.39
C SER A 169 -12.24 -6.98 6.44
N GLU A 170 -13.00 -7.17 7.51
CA GLU A 170 -12.73 -8.21 8.50
C GLU A 170 -13.23 -9.60 8.09
N ASN A 171 -14.01 -9.69 7.00
CA ASN A 171 -14.62 -10.92 6.51
C ASN A 171 -13.76 -11.54 5.40
N GLU A 172 -13.67 -12.86 5.40
CA GLU A 172 -13.06 -13.60 4.30
C GLU A 172 -13.88 -13.44 3.01
N LYS A 173 -13.19 -13.36 1.89
CA LYS A 173 -13.79 -13.33 0.55
C LYS A 173 -13.32 -14.52 -0.24
N ASP A 174 -14.27 -15.27 -0.83
CA ASP A 174 -13.95 -16.34 -1.76
C ASP A 174 -13.59 -15.73 -3.12
N ILE A 175 -12.30 -15.80 -3.43
CA ILE A 175 -11.77 -15.28 -4.69
C ILE A 175 -11.98 -16.24 -5.88
N THR A 176 -12.31 -17.51 -5.64
CA THR A 176 -12.48 -18.52 -6.70
C THR A 176 -13.66 -18.15 -7.60
N LYS A 177 -14.78 -17.76 -7.01
CA LYS A 177 -15.96 -17.30 -7.77
C LYS A 177 -15.70 -16.04 -8.58
N LEU A 178 -14.89 -15.13 -8.04
CA LEU A 178 -14.48 -13.92 -8.75
C LEU A 178 -13.62 -14.24 -9.98
N PHE A 179 -12.78 -15.27 -9.91
CA PHE A 179 -12.01 -15.72 -11.07
C PHE A 179 -12.92 -16.29 -12.16
N GLU A 180 -13.87 -17.14 -11.80
CA GLU A 180 -14.81 -17.76 -12.74
C GLU A 180 -15.68 -16.71 -13.46
N GLU A 181 -16.16 -15.68 -12.75
CA GLU A 181 -16.94 -14.60 -13.34
C GLU A 181 -16.13 -13.80 -14.37
N TYR A 182 -14.85 -13.46 -14.05
CA TYR A 182 -14.00 -12.70 -14.97
C TYR A 182 -13.47 -13.49 -16.16
N GLU A 183 -13.21 -14.79 -16.01
CA GLU A 183 -12.83 -15.64 -17.15
C GLU A 183 -14.00 -15.86 -18.12
N MET A 184 -15.24 -15.84 -17.64
CA MET A 184 -16.44 -15.95 -18.49
C MET A 184 -16.73 -14.66 -19.26
N GLU A 185 -16.46 -13.50 -18.70
CA GLU A 185 -16.62 -12.21 -19.40
C GLU A 185 -15.56 -12.00 -20.50
N GLU A 186 -14.32 -12.51 -20.32
CA GLU A 186 -13.29 -12.45 -21.37
C GLU A 186 -13.56 -13.43 -22.54
N CYS A 187 -14.43 -14.43 -22.36
CA CYS A 187 -14.80 -15.42 -23.38
C CYS A 187 -16.11 -15.10 -24.11
N SER A 188 -16.82 -14.05 -23.75
CA SER A 188 -18.10 -13.63 -24.38
C SER A 188 -17.91 -12.35 -25.22
#